data_7b37acd579a74da442f4572335f8bcd7
#
_entry.id   7b37acd579a74da442f4572335f8bcd7
#
_cell.length_a   1.000
_cell.length_b   1.000
_cell.length_c   1.000
_cell.angle_alpha   90.00
_cell.angle_beta   90.00
_cell.angle_gamma   90.00
#
_symmetry.space_group_name_H-M   'P 1'
#
loop_
_entity.id
_entity.type
_entity.pdbx_description
1 polymer ?
#
loop_
_entity_poly.entity_id
_entity_poly.type
_entity_poly.pdbx_seq_one_letter_code
_entity_poly.pdbx_strand_id
1 'polypeptide(L)'
;MITSYKTLIVRFNSPIAVIDEVFNDAVFFGVGNLKEWIDDYESTRFTAIDEQTAVITSEYNMECVREWLEHHATFAVIAEY
;
A
#
# COMPACT_ATOMS: atom_id res chain seq x y z
N MET A 1 -24.23 -11.71 -7.12
CA MET A 1 -22.83 -11.74 -7.54
C MET A 1 -21.92 -11.47 -6.36
N ILE A 2 -20.88 -12.24 -6.24
CA ILE A 2 -19.96 -12.12 -5.12
C ILE A 2 -18.75 -11.33 -5.58
N THR A 3 -18.49 -10.24 -4.91
CA THR A 3 -17.29 -9.48 -5.14
C THR A 3 -16.21 -9.98 -4.21
N SER A 4 -15.09 -10.40 -4.77
CA SER A 4 -13.96 -10.90 -4.00
C SER A 4 -12.90 -9.83 -3.86
N TYR A 5 -12.64 -9.42 -2.64
CA TYR A 5 -11.47 -8.59 -2.36
C TYR A 5 -10.24 -9.47 -2.31
N LYS A 6 -9.19 -9.01 -2.91
CA LYS A 6 -7.88 -9.60 -2.71
C LYS A 6 -7.21 -8.92 -1.54
N THR A 7 -6.51 -9.69 -0.73
CA THR A 7 -5.82 -9.18 0.44
C THR A 7 -4.35 -9.49 0.33
N LEU A 8 -3.53 -8.47 0.55
CA LEU A 8 -2.09 -8.58 0.53
C LEU A 8 -1.56 -8.05 1.86
N ILE A 9 -0.81 -8.89 2.58
CA ILE A 9 -0.16 -8.46 3.82
C ILE A 9 1.33 -8.36 3.54
N VAL A 10 1.86 -7.17 3.72
CA VAL A 10 3.26 -6.88 3.40
C VAL A 10 3.99 -6.35 4.63
N ARG A 11 5.27 -6.67 4.70
CA ARG A 11 6.16 -6.10 5.69
C ARG A 11 7.25 -5.35 4.97
N PHE A 12 7.33 -4.06 5.23
CA PHE A 12 8.34 -3.20 4.62
C PHE A 12 9.69 -3.37 5.32
N ASN A 13 10.76 -3.15 4.58
CA ASN A 13 12.12 -3.18 5.12
C ASN A 13 12.43 -1.97 6.00
N SER A 14 11.65 -0.92 5.87
CA SER A 14 11.78 0.28 6.68
C SER A 14 10.45 0.59 7.34
N PRO A 15 10.44 1.34 8.46
CA PRO A 15 9.19 1.78 9.05
C PRO A 15 8.35 2.55 8.04
N ILE A 16 7.04 2.36 8.10
CA ILE A 16 6.10 3.04 7.20
C ILE A 16 6.28 4.56 7.27
N ALA A 17 6.57 5.09 8.45
CA ALA A 17 6.81 6.52 8.62
C ALA A 17 8.00 7.02 7.78
N VAL A 18 9.03 6.20 7.62
CA VAL A 18 10.19 6.54 6.78
C VAL A 18 9.79 6.53 5.30
N ILE A 19 8.99 5.56 4.91
CA ILE A 19 8.48 5.49 3.53
C ILE A 19 7.59 6.69 3.24
N ASP A 20 6.77 7.10 4.20
CA ASP A 20 5.90 8.27 4.07
C ASP A 20 6.68 9.55 3.79
N GLU A 21 7.88 9.67 4.30
CA GLU A 21 8.72 10.86 4.05
C GLU A 21 9.02 11.07 2.57
N VAL A 22 9.08 10.00 1.81
CA VAL A 22 9.29 10.08 0.36
C VAL A 22 8.13 10.80 -0.31
N PHE A 23 6.94 10.63 0.21
CA PHE A 23 5.74 11.24 -0.34
C PHE A 23 5.55 12.70 0.08
N ASN A 24 6.25 13.11 1.13
CA ASN A 24 6.20 14.50 1.58
C ASN A 24 6.99 15.45 0.68
N ASP A 25 7.82 14.90 -0.19
CA ASP A 25 8.63 15.68 -1.11
C ASP A 25 7.82 16.04 -2.36
N ALA A 26 6.96 16.93 -2.28
CA ALA A 26 6.29 17.66 -3.36
C ALA A 26 6.13 16.98 -4.74
N VAL A 27 6.68 15.81 -4.93
CA VAL A 27 6.69 15.10 -6.20
C VAL A 27 5.37 14.37 -6.42
N PHE A 28 4.63 14.12 -5.37
CA PHE A 28 3.44 13.29 -5.41
C PHE A 28 2.14 14.07 -5.23
N PHE A 29 2.02 15.18 -5.87
CA PHE A 29 0.74 15.84 -6.14
C PHE A 29 -0.28 15.89 -4.98
N GLY A 30 0.12 16.35 -3.82
CA GLY A 30 -0.80 16.55 -2.72
C GLY A 30 -1.13 15.30 -1.92
N VAL A 31 -0.51 14.19 -2.22
CA VAL A 31 -0.63 12.99 -1.42
C VAL A 31 0.40 13.07 -0.30
N GLY A 32 -0.05 12.96 0.94
CA GLY A 32 0.81 13.18 2.08
C GLY A 32 1.52 11.94 2.60
N ASN A 33 1.06 10.75 2.24
CA ASN A 33 1.63 9.52 2.75
C ASN A 33 1.21 8.31 1.93
N LEU A 34 1.80 7.18 2.25
CA LEU A 34 1.56 5.93 1.55
C LEU A 34 0.10 5.48 1.63
N LYS A 35 -0.52 5.66 2.80
CA LYS A 35 -1.92 5.30 2.98
C LYS A 35 -2.83 6.10 2.04
N GLU A 36 -2.63 7.40 1.96
CA GLU A 36 -3.43 8.24 1.07
C GLU A 36 -3.27 7.84 -0.39
N TRP A 37 -2.05 7.52 -0.78
CA TRP A 37 -1.80 7.09 -2.15
C TRP A 37 -2.53 5.80 -2.48
N ILE A 38 -2.42 4.79 -1.62
CA ILE A 38 -3.05 3.49 -1.87
C ILE A 38 -4.56 3.58 -1.75
N ASP A 39 -5.07 4.32 -0.79
CA ASP A 39 -6.51 4.51 -0.61
C ASP A 39 -7.15 5.25 -1.79
N ASP A 40 -6.36 5.97 -2.57
CA ASP A 40 -6.84 6.69 -3.75
C ASP A 40 -7.16 5.75 -4.92
N TYR A 41 -6.65 4.54 -4.92
CA TYR A 41 -7.09 3.54 -5.89
C TYR A 41 -8.51 3.11 -5.57
N GLU A 42 -9.31 2.95 -6.61
CA GLU A 42 -10.70 2.56 -6.45
C GLU A 42 -10.82 1.23 -5.70
N SER A 43 -11.72 1.19 -4.73
CA SER A 43 -12.00 0.01 -3.92
C SER A 43 -10.76 -0.61 -3.26
N THR A 44 -9.84 0.23 -2.85
CA THR A 44 -8.59 -0.18 -2.25
C THR A 44 -8.41 0.47 -0.89
N ARG A 45 -7.90 -0.28 0.07
CA ARG A 45 -7.66 0.18 1.43
C ARG A 45 -6.29 -0.25 1.90
N PHE A 46 -5.65 0.64 2.62
CA PHE A 46 -4.37 0.39 3.28
C PHE A 46 -4.57 0.55 4.78
N THR A 47 -4.18 -0.47 5.53
CA THR A 47 -4.28 -0.44 6.99
C THR A 47 -2.97 -0.89 7.58
N ALA A 48 -2.28 0.00 8.30
CA ALA A 48 -1.07 -0.36 9.01
C ALA A 48 -1.43 -1.18 10.25
N ILE A 49 -0.73 -2.30 10.45
CA ILE A 49 -0.92 -3.15 11.61
C ILE A 49 0.15 -2.83 12.66
N ASP A 50 1.35 -2.53 12.20
CA ASP A 50 2.46 -2.11 13.07
C ASP A 50 3.36 -1.15 12.29
N GLU A 51 4.52 -0.85 12.82
CA GLU A 51 5.45 0.13 12.23
C GLU A 51 5.91 -0.23 10.81
N GLN A 52 5.92 -1.51 10.49
CA GLN A 52 6.45 -1.98 9.21
C GLN A 52 5.46 -2.84 8.42
N THR A 53 4.35 -3.23 9.00
CA THR A 53 3.44 -4.19 8.41
C THR A 53 2.10 -3.54 8.07
N ALA A 54 1.59 -3.83 6.89
CA ALA A 54 0.31 -3.31 6.46
C ALA A 54 -0.51 -4.36 5.74
N VAL A 55 -1.82 -4.22 5.85
CA VAL A 55 -2.81 -5.01 5.10
C VAL A 55 -3.36 -4.13 4.00
N ILE A 56 -3.30 -4.61 2.78
CA ILE A 56 -3.86 -3.93 1.62
C ILE A 56 -4.97 -4.80 1.07
N THR A 57 -6.14 -4.23 0.89
CA THR A 57 -7.25 -4.93 0.26
C THR A 57 -7.68 -4.16 -0.98
N SER A 58 -8.01 -4.88 -2.03
CA SER A 58 -8.47 -4.26 -3.26
C SER A 58 -9.42 -5.19 -4.01
N GLU A 59 -10.44 -4.60 -4.59
CA GLU A 59 -11.41 -5.33 -5.38
C GLU A 59 -10.92 -5.56 -6.81
N TYR A 60 -10.31 -4.57 -7.42
CA TYR A 60 -9.90 -4.65 -8.84
C TYR A 60 -8.44 -4.37 -9.09
N ASN A 61 -7.82 -3.60 -8.23
CA ASN A 61 -6.55 -2.94 -8.54
C ASN A 61 -5.34 -3.56 -7.87
N MET A 62 -5.47 -4.76 -7.29
CA MET A 62 -4.37 -5.34 -6.51
C MET A 62 -3.07 -5.46 -7.31
N GLU A 63 -3.14 -5.87 -8.56
CA GLU A 63 -1.94 -6.00 -9.38
C GLU A 63 -1.28 -4.64 -9.64
N CYS A 64 -2.08 -3.62 -9.90
CA CYS A 64 -1.57 -2.27 -10.13
C CYS A 64 -0.96 -1.70 -8.86
N VAL A 65 -1.63 -1.88 -7.73
CA VAL A 65 -1.14 -1.40 -6.43
C VAL A 65 0.17 -2.09 -6.08
N ARG A 66 0.23 -3.40 -6.24
CA ARG A 66 1.42 -4.19 -5.95
C ARG A 66 2.59 -3.76 -6.82
N GLU A 67 2.37 -3.61 -8.12
CA GLU A 67 3.39 -3.19 -9.06
C GLU A 67 3.91 -1.80 -8.71
N TRP A 68 3.01 -0.86 -8.45
CA TRP A 68 3.38 0.48 -8.03
C TRP A 68 4.21 0.44 -6.75
N LEU A 69 3.76 -0.33 -5.78
CA LEU A 69 4.42 -0.44 -4.49
C LEU A 69 5.84 -1.01 -4.63
N GLU A 70 6.01 -1.99 -5.49
CA GLU A 70 7.33 -2.59 -5.77
C GLU A 70 8.33 -1.57 -6.33
N HIS A 71 7.84 -0.57 -7.06
CA HIS A 71 8.68 0.48 -7.61
C HIS A 71 9.09 1.52 -6.56
N HIS A 72 8.37 1.64 -5.47
CA HIS A 72 8.55 2.71 -4.50
C HIS A 72 9.01 2.25 -3.13
N ALA A 73 8.92 0.98 -2.84
CA ALA A 73 9.29 0.45 -1.53
C ALA A 73 9.82 -0.96 -1.65
N THR A 74 10.64 -1.35 -0.70
CA THR A 74 11.12 -2.72 -0.58
C THR A 74 10.33 -3.40 0.53
N PHE A 75 9.73 -4.54 0.21
CA PHE A 75 8.89 -5.24 1.17
C PHE A 75 8.88 -6.74 0.88
N ALA A 76 8.46 -7.50 1.89
CA ALA A 76 8.21 -8.93 1.75
C ALA A 76 6.71 -9.17 1.84
N VAL A 77 6.19 -10.08 1.04
CA VAL A 77 4.80 -10.51 1.13
C VAL A 77 4.71 -11.56 2.23
N ILE A 78 3.96 -11.27 3.28
CA ILE A 78 3.76 -12.18 4.41
C ILE A 78 2.64 -13.15 4.10
N ALA A 79 1.56 -12.64 3.54
CA ALA A 79 0.39 -13.44 3.20
C ALA A 79 -0.36 -12.80 2.03
N GLU A 80 -1.08 -13.63 1.30
CA GLU A 80 -1.85 -13.20 0.14
C GLU A 80 -3.11 -14.07 0.07
N TYR A 81 -4.26 -13.45 -0.01
CA TYR A 81 -5.53 -14.16 -0.04
C TYR A 81 -6.34 -13.87 -1.29
#